data_d1c64d154ada7813147b88b0f8be9667
#
_entry.id   d1c64d154ada7813147b88b0f8be9667
#
_cell.length_a   1.000
_cell.length_b   1.000
_cell.length_c   1.000
_cell.angle_alpha   90.00
_cell.angle_beta   90.00
_cell.angle_gamma   90.00
#
_symmetry.space_group_name_H-M   'P 1'
#
loop_
_entity.id
_entity.type
_entity.pdbx_description
1 polymer ?
#
loop_
_entity_poly.entity_id
_entity_poly.type
_entity_poly.pdbx_seq_one_letter_code
_entity_poly.pdbx_strand_id
1 'polypeptide(L)'
;MCIRDSTGIFPEQAANWDWFGKIISDARKKRGSEPVKVLNLFAYTGGATLACAAAGANVTHVDASKGIVAWAKENAQSSGLIDKPIRWIVDDCVKFVEREIRRGNHYDAIIMDPPSYGRGPKGEIWKIEEAIHPLVKLCAQLLSDEPLFFLINSYTTGLQPAVLTYMLSTELKSFGGHCDSQEVGLPVSSNGLVLPCGASGRWMK
;
A
#
# COMPACT_ATOMS: atom_id res chain seq x y z
N MET A 1 6.41 -17.31 0.42
CA MET A 1 5.13 -17.59 -0.27
C MET A 1 5.46 -17.90 -1.72
N CYS A 2 5.13 -19.08 -2.19
CA CYS A 2 5.41 -19.45 -3.59
C CYS A 2 4.37 -18.75 -4.48
N ILE A 3 4.82 -18.08 -5.55
CA ILE A 3 3.94 -17.37 -6.51
C ILE A 3 2.81 -18.27 -7.07
N ARG A 4 2.97 -19.58 -6.97
CA ARG A 4 1.98 -20.57 -7.44
C ARG A 4 0.73 -20.69 -6.58
N ASP A 5 0.76 -20.16 -5.35
CA ASP A 5 -0.32 -20.36 -4.38
C ASP A 5 -1.22 -19.13 -4.22
N SER A 6 -0.93 -18.02 -4.92
CA SER A 6 -1.75 -16.81 -4.85
C SER A 6 -2.73 -16.72 -6.01
N THR A 7 -3.96 -16.35 -5.70
CA THR A 7 -5.08 -16.22 -6.64
C THR A 7 -5.01 -14.95 -7.50
N GLY A 8 -4.01 -14.10 -7.31
CA GLY A 8 -3.85 -12.82 -8.02
C GLY A 8 -4.63 -11.65 -7.43
N ILE A 9 -5.65 -11.89 -6.63
CA ILE A 9 -6.45 -10.85 -5.94
C ILE A 9 -6.72 -11.28 -4.49
N PHE A 10 -6.80 -10.32 -3.60
CA PHE A 10 -7.09 -10.46 -2.17
C PHE A 10 -8.40 -9.73 -1.86
N PRO A 11 -9.56 -10.40 -1.95
CA PRO A 11 -10.86 -9.74 -1.89
C PRO A 11 -11.16 -9.11 -0.51
N GLU A 12 -10.54 -9.58 0.57
CA GLU A 12 -10.61 -8.96 1.90
C GLU A 12 -10.09 -7.53 1.91
N GLN A 13 -9.24 -7.16 0.94
CA GLN A 13 -8.72 -5.80 0.78
C GLN A 13 -9.76 -4.81 0.23
N ALA A 14 -10.93 -5.28 -0.21
CA ALA A 14 -11.98 -4.40 -0.71
C ALA A 14 -12.37 -3.30 0.29
N ALA A 15 -12.42 -3.64 1.59
CA ALA A 15 -12.68 -2.67 2.65
C ALA A 15 -11.62 -1.54 2.72
N ASN A 16 -10.37 -1.84 2.38
CA ASN A 16 -9.31 -0.84 2.25
C ASN A 16 -9.46 -0.03 0.97
N TRP A 17 -9.80 -0.68 -0.15
CA TRP A 17 -10.00 0.01 -1.43
C TRP A 17 -11.13 1.02 -1.36
N ASP A 18 -12.25 0.68 -0.73
CA ASP A 18 -13.36 1.60 -0.49
C ASP A 18 -12.97 2.76 0.43
N TRP A 19 -12.25 2.45 1.52
CA TRP A 19 -11.80 3.45 2.48
C TRP A 19 -10.89 4.50 1.82
N PHE A 20 -9.78 4.10 1.22
CA PHE A 20 -8.88 5.08 0.61
C PHE A 20 -9.43 5.68 -0.70
N GLY A 21 -10.26 4.93 -1.43
CA GLY A 21 -10.93 5.41 -2.63
C GLY A 21 -11.81 6.63 -2.35
N LYS A 22 -12.54 6.60 -1.22
CA LYS A 22 -13.33 7.75 -0.74
C LYS A 22 -12.43 8.93 -0.40
N ILE A 23 -11.35 8.72 0.35
CA ILE A 23 -10.41 9.79 0.74
C ILE A 23 -9.81 10.46 -0.51
N ILE A 24 -9.35 9.67 -1.47
CA ILE A 24 -8.79 10.17 -2.73
C ILE A 24 -9.83 10.98 -3.51
N SER A 25 -11.03 10.46 -3.68
CA SER A 25 -12.11 11.13 -4.41
C SER A 25 -12.50 12.46 -3.78
N ASP A 26 -12.60 12.51 -2.45
CA ASP A 26 -12.93 13.73 -1.72
C ASP A 26 -11.80 14.77 -1.76
N ALA A 27 -10.54 14.33 -1.66
CA ALA A 27 -9.37 15.19 -1.83
C ALA A 27 -9.31 15.78 -3.26
N ARG A 28 -9.57 14.96 -4.28
CA ARG A 28 -9.64 15.40 -5.68
C ARG A 28 -10.67 16.49 -5.90
N LYS A 29 -11.88 16.36 -5.33
CA LYS A 29 -12.92 17.38 -5.42
C LYS A 29 -12.49 18.71 -4.80
N LYS A 30 -11.75 18.66 -3.68
CA LYS A 30 -11.26 19.85 -2.97
C LYS A 30 -10.10 20.53 -3.70
N ARG A 31 -9.15 19.74 -4.26
CA ARG A 31 -7.91 20.24 -4.89
C ARG A 31 -8.08 20.67 -6.35
N GLY A 32 -9.21 20.35 -6.99
CA GLY A 32 -9.47 20.68 -8.39
C GLY A 32 -8.49 20.00 -9.35
N SER A 33 -7.60 20.75 -10.00
CA SER A 33 -6.64 20.23 -10.98
C SER A 33 -5.38 19.63 -10.37
N GLU A 34 -5.09 19.88 -9.09
CA GLU A 34 -3.89 19.34 -8.44
C GLU A 34 -4.04 17.82 -8.21
N PRO A 35 -3.08 17.00 -8.70
CA PRO A 35 -3.19 15.56 -8.60
C PRO A 35 -2.94 15.07 -7.16
N VAL A 36 -3.73 14.08 -6.73
CA VAL A 36 -3.40 13.28 -5.53
C VAL A 36 -2.36 12.24 -5.93
N LYS A 37 -1.20 12.26 -5.29
CA LYS A 37 -0.07 11.35 -5.56
C LYS A 37 -0.05 10.22 -4.55
N VAL A 38 -0.14 8.98 -5.01
CA VAL A 38 -0.12 7.79 -4.16
C VAL A 38 1.10 6.92 -4.49
N LEU A 39 1.86 6.54 -3.47
CA LEU A 39 2.92 5.54 -3.56
C LEU A 39 2.39 4.19 -3.07
N ASN A 40 2.42 3.17 -3.92
CA ASN A 40 2.07 1.80 -3.58
C ASN A 40 3.31 0.91 -3.66
N LEU A 41 3.77 0.42 -2.52
CA LEU A 41 4.95 -0.44 -2.34
C LEU A 41 4.52 -1.91 -2.15
N PHE A 42 5.32 -2.85 -2.66
CA PHE A 42 4.98 -4.27 -2.72
C PHE A 42 3.63 -4.47 -3.43
N ALA A 43 3.47 -3.75 -4.53
CA ALA A 43 2.16 -3.48 -5.13
C ALA A 43 1.54 -4.67 -5.85
N TYR A 44 2.27 -5.80 -5.96
CA TYR A 44 1.83 -7.09 -6.48
C TYR A 44 1.07 -6.96 -7.81
N THR A 45 -0.06 -7.63 -7.97
CA THR A 45 -0.89 -7.63 -9.20
C THR A 45 -1.68 -6.34 -9.43
N GLY A 46 -1.53 -5.33 -8.54
CA GLY A 46 -2.02 -3.99 -8.75
C GLY A 46 -3.41 -3.70 -8.22
N GLY A 47 -4.04 -4.54 -7.40
CA GLY A 47 -5.40 -4.29 -6.88
C GLY A 47 -5.55 -2.90 -6.25
N ALA A 48 -4.70 -2.56 -5.26
CA ALA A 48 -4.70 -1.24 -4.62
C ALA A 48 -4.33 -0.11 -5.61
N THR A 49 -3.38 -0.36 -6.51
CA THR A 49 -2.99 0.60 -7.57
C THR A 49 -4.19 0.98 -8.44
N LEU A 50 -4.93 -0.03 -8.91
CA LEU A 50 -6.09 0.19 -9.78
C LEU A 50 -7.24 0.87 -9.04
N ALA A 51 -7.48 0.52 -7.79
CA ALA A 51 -8.47 1.19 -6.95
C ALA A 51 -8.13 2.68 -6.74
N CYS A 52 -6.86 3.02 -6.47
CA CYS A 52 -6.40 4.41 -6.38
C CYS A 52 -6.55 5.16 -7.72
N ALA A 53 -6.17 4.53 -8.82
CA ALA A 53 -6.27 5.13 -10.15
C ALA A 53 -7.72 5.34 -10.59
N ALA A 54 -8.63 4.41 -10.25
CA ALA A 54 -10.07 4.55 -10.48
C ALA A 54 -10.65 5.73 -9.67
N ALA A 55 -10.18 5.95 -8.43
CA ALA A 55 -10.54 7.09 -7.60
C ALA A 55 -9.93 8.43 -8.08
N GLY A 56 -9.04 8.40 -9.09
CA GLY A 56 -8.48 9.57 -9.73
C GLY A 56 -7.08 9.98 -9.24
N ALA A 57 -6.36 9.14 -8.55
CA ALA A 57 -4.98 9.41 -8.14
C ALA A 57 -3.96 9.20 -9.27
N ASN A 58 -2.84 9.91 -9.17
CA ASN A 58 -1.60 9.57 -9.86
C ASN A 58 -0.83 8.56 -9.00
N VAL A 59 -0.64 7.35 -9.50
CA VAL A 59 -0.10 6.25 -8.69
C VAL A 59 1.31 5.88 -9.13
N THR A 60 2.22 5.75 -8.18
CA THR A 60 3.51 5.08 -8.39
C THR A 60 3.42 3.66 -7.82
N HIS A 61 3.39 2.69 -8.72
CA HIS A 61 3.34 1.26 -8.44
C HIS A 61 4.76 0.70 -8.41
N VAL A 62 5.18 0.15 -7.28
CA VAL A 62 6.53 -0.40 -7.10
C VAL A 62 6.46 -1.85 -6.65
N ASP A 63 7.08 -2.73 -7.41
CA ASP A 63 7.28 -4.14 -7.05
C ASP A 63 8.62 -4.64 -7.59
N ALA A 64 9.27 -5.54 -6.88
CA ALA A 64 10.58 -6.06 -7.27
C ALA A 64 10.52 -7.07 -8.43
N SER A 65 9.38 -7.65 -8.69
CA SER A 65 9.18 -8.68 -9.71
C SER A 65 8.73 -8.10 -11.04
N LYS A 66 9.60 -8.17 -12.06
CA LYS A 66 9.25 -7.74 -13.43
C LYS A 66 8.00 -8.44 -13.98
N GLY A 67 7.85 -9.73 -13.72
CA GLY A 67 6.69 -10.51 -14.17
C GLY A 67 5.39 -10.05 -13.50
N ILE A 68 5.45 -9.74 -12.20
CA ILE A 68 4.30 -9.26 -11.45
C ILE A 68 3.88 -7.85 -11.92
N VAL A 69 4.84 -6.94 -12.14
CA VAL A 69 4.55 -5.61 -12.69
C VAL A 69 3.96 -5.70 -14.10
N ALA A 70 4.42 -6.63 -14.93
CA ALA A 70 3.82 -6.88 -16.25
C ALA A 70 2.37 -7.34 -16.10
N TRP A 71 2.11 -8.28 -15.21
CA TRP A 71 0.75 -8.77 -14.92
C TRP A 71 -0.16 -7.65 -14.37
N ALA A 72 0.38 -6.79 -13.50
CA ALA A 72 -0.37 -5.62 -13.00
C ALA A 72 -0.80 -4.67 -14.14
N LYS A 73 0.04 -4.50 -15.18
CA LYS A 73 -0.31 -3.72 -16.39
C LYS A 73 -1.42 -4.41 -17.21
N GLU A 74 -1.37 -5.73 -17.34
CA GLU A 74 -2.43 -6.50 -18.02
C GLU A 74 -3.75 -6.35 -17.27
N ASN A 75 -3.72 -6.38 -15.94
CA ASN A 75 -4.89 -6.13 -15.10
C ASN A 75 -5.43 -4.69 -15.30
N ALA A 76 -4.56 -3.69 -15.42
CA ALA A 76 -4.95 -2.31 -15.73
C ALA A 76 -5.65 -2.22 -17.09
N GLN A 77 -5.15 -2.92 -18.09
CA GLN A 77 -5.77 -2.99 -19.42
C GLN A 77 -7.13 -3.66 -19.37
N SER A 78 -7.23 -4.81 -18.72
CA SER A 78 -8.48 -5.57 -18.58
C SER A 78 -9.55 -4.82 -17.78
N SER A 79 -9.12 -3.91 -16.90
CA SER A 79 -10.00 -3.05 -16.09
C SER A 79 -10.34 -1.72 -16.76
N GLY A 80 -9.85 -1.44 -17.99
CA GLY A 80 -10.06 -0.16 -18.68
C GLY A 80 -9.33 1.02 -18.02
N LEU A 81 -8.25 0.77 -17.27
CA LEU A 81 -7.50 1.77 -16.50
C LEU A 81 -6.07 1.99 -17.01
N ILE A 82 -5.71 1.43 -18.17
CA ILE A 82 -4.35 1.50 -18.70
C ILE A 82 -3.90 2.93 -19.00
N ASP A 83 -4.82 3.81 -19.39
CA ASP A 83 -4.56 5.22 -19.73
C ASP A 83 -4.53 6.13 -18.48
N LYS A 84 -4.77 5.57 -17.30
CA LYS A 84 -4.64 6.34 -16.05
C LYS A 84 -3.18 6.63 -15.72
N PRO A 85 -2.90 7.73 -15.00
CA PRO A 85 -1.54 8.15 -14.68
C PRO A 85 -0.89 7.22 -13.64
N ILE A 86 -0.45 6.05 -14.09
CA ILE A 86 0.22 5.03 -13.28
C ILE A 86 1.67 4.92 -13.74
N ARG A 87 2.61 5.17 -12.83
CA ARG A 87 4.04 4.97 -13.01
C ARG A 87 4.41 3.57 -12.54
N TRP A 88 4.76 2.69 -13.48
CA TRP A 88 5.12 1.29 -13.21
C TRP A 88 6.62 1.16 -12.98
N ILE A 89 7.02 0.67 -11.81
CA ILE A 89 8.42 0.57 -11.39
C ILE A 89 8.73 -0.87 -11.00
N VAL A 90 9.78 -1.43 -11.61
CA VAL A 90 10.38 -2.72 -11.20
C VAL A 90 11.61 -2.41 -10.38
N ASP A 91 11.51 -2.51 -9.06
CA ASP A 91 12.59 -2.17 -8.15
C ASP A 91 12.38 -2.71 -6.74
N ASP A 92 13.47 -2.81 -5.98
CA ASP A 92 13.42 -3.01 -4.53
C ASP A 92 12.77 -1.81 -3.84
N CYS A 93 11.76 -2.06 -3.00
CA CYS A 93 10.95 -1.00 -2.38
C CYS A 93 11.78 -0.08 -1.48
N VAL A 94 12.70 -0.62 -0.69
CA VAL A 94 13.55 0.18 0.20
C VAL A 94 14.46 1.08 -0.60
N LYS A 95 15.16 0.53 -1.61
CA LYS A 95 16.04 1.30 -2.49
C LYS A 95 15.28 2.35 -3.30
N PHE A 96 14.05 2.05 -3.70
CA PHE A 96 13.19 3.02 -4.36
C PHE A 96 12.87 4.20 -3.44
N VAL A 97 12.43 3.93 -2.21
CA VAL A 97 12.10 4.95 -1.21
C VAL A 97 13.32 5.84 -0.93
N GLU A 98 14.50 5.26 -0.67
CA GLU A 98 15.73 6.02 -0.46
C GLU A 98 16.08 6.94 -1.65
N ARG A 99 15.83 6.50 -2.89
CA ARG A 99 16.06 7.34 -4.08
C ARG A 99 15.06 8.47 -4.19
N GLU A 100 13.79 8.22 -3.88
CA GLU A 100 12.76 9.26 -3.92
C GLU A 100 13.03 10.33 -2.85
N ILE A 101 13.51 9.95 -1.65
CA ILE A 101 13.96 10.89 -0.62
C ILE A 101 15.10 11.77 -1.16
N ARG A 102 16.14 11.17 -1.75
CA ARG A 102 17.27 11.95 -2.33
C ARG A 102 16.85 12.88 -3.48
N ARG A 103 15.76 12.56 -4.17
CA ARG A 103 15.19 13.39 -5.25
C ARG A 103 14.26 14.49 -4.75
N GLY A 104 13.91 14.48 -3.47
CA GLY A 104 12.93 15.41 -2.91
C GLY A 104 11.51 15.19 -3.43
N ASN A 105 11.15 13.96 -3.83
CA ASN A 105 9.81 13.65 -4.25
C ASN A 105 8.91 13.40 -3.03
N HIS A 106 7.64 13.84 -3.12
CA HIS A 106 6.65 13.67 -2.06
C HIS A 106 5.36 13.08 -2.59
N TYR A 107 4.64 12.38 -1.70
CA TYR A 107 3.39 11.69 -1.95
C TYR A 107 2.34 12.08 -0.92
N ASP A 108 1.09 12.18 -1.34
CA ASP A 108 -0.04 12.48 -0.45
C ASP A 108 -0.50 11.26 0.33
N ALA A 109 -0.23 10.08 -0.19
CA ALA A 109 -0.59 8.85 0.48
C ALA A 109 0.41 7.72 0.17
N ILE A 110 0.55 6.80 1.12
CA ILE A 110 1.41 5.63 0.99
C ILE A 110 0.62 4.38 1.37
N ILE A 111 0.75 3.36 0.53
CA ILE A 111 0.20 2.01 0.76
C ILE A 111 1.37 1.04 0.73
N MET A 112 1.41 0.09 1.65
CA MET A 112 2.37 -1.00 1.62
C MET A 112 1.74 -2.32 2.08
N ASP A 113 2.10 -3.39 1.38
CA ASP A 113 1.69 -4.77 1.68
C ASP A 113 2.91 -5.70 1.64
N PRO A 114 3.85 -5.51 2.59
CA PRO A 114 5.11 -6.23 2.58
C PRO A 114 4.94 -7.71 2.88
N PRO A 115 5.70 -8.60 2.20
CA PRO A 115 5.68 -10.02 2.50
C PRO A 115 6.28 -10.30 3.89
N SER A 116 5.88 -11.40 4.52
CA SER A 116 6.48 -11.85 5.79
C SER A 116 7.97 -12.13 5.64
N TYR A 117 8.36 -12.73 4.48
CA TYR A 117 9.72 -13.07 4.13
C TYR A 117 9.95 -12.88 2.63
N GLY A 118 11.12 -12.41 2.25
CA GLY A 118 11.53 -12.28 0.86
C GLY A 118 13.03 -12.41 0.66
N ARG A 119 13.44 -12.72 -0.58
CA ARG A 119 14.85 -12.67 -1.00
C ARG A 119 14.98 -11.76 -2.20
N GLY A 120 15.86 -10.78 -2.10
CA GLY A 120 16.26 -9.94 -3.21
C GLY A 120 17.16 -10.68 -4.22
N PRO A 121 17.33 -10.13 -5.43
CA PRO A 121 18.09 -10.75 -6.51
C PRO A 121 19.60 -10.92 -6.21
N LYS A 122 20.12 -10.20 -5.23
CA LYS A 122 21.52 -10.29 -4.78
C LYS A 122 21.68 -11.05 -3.46
N GLY A 123 20.61 -11.76 -3.02
CA GLY A 123 20.62 -12.53 -1.78
C GLY A 123 20.24 -11.72 -0.53
N GLU A 124 19.80 -10.46 -0.69
CA GLU A 124 19.28 -9.69 0.43
C GLU A 124 18.08 -10.42 1.05
N ILE A 125 18.03 -10.43 2.38
CA ILE A 125 16.93 -11.06 3.12
C ILE A 125 16.03 -9.98 3.68
N TRP A 126 14.75 -10.07 3.34
CA TRP A 126 13.68 -9.32 3.95
C TRP A 126 12.98 -10.21 4.99
N LYS A 127 12.90 -9.72 6.21
CA LYS A 127 12.05 -10.25 7.28
C LYS A 127 11.23 -9.09 7.82
N ILE A 128 9.92 -9.24 7.83
CA ILE A 128 9.01 -8.14 8.16
C ILE A 128 9.25 -7.61 9.58
N GLU A 129 9.48 -8.47 10.55
CA GLU A 129 9.69 -8.12 11.95
C GLU A 129 10.95 -7.25 12.18
N GLU A 130 11.93 -7.35 11.29
CA GLU A 130 13.18 -6.57 11.35
C GLU A 130 13.11 -5.31 10.47
N ALA A 131 12.36 -5.36 9.36
CA ALA A 131 12.48 -4.38 8.28
C ALA A 131 11.28 -3.41 8.19
N ILE A 132 10.11 -3.77 8.73
CA ILE A 132 8.90 -2.97 8.53
C ILE A 132 9.00 -1.59 9.20
N HIS A 133 9.42 -1.50 10.45
CA HIS A 133 9.49 -0.23 11.16
C HIS A 133 10.53 0.73 10.55
N PRO A 134 11.77 0.28 10.22
CA PRO A 134 12.72 1.11 9.46
C PRO A 134 12.13 1.62 8.13
N LEU A 135 11.38 0.79 7.40
CA LEU A 135 10.77 1.21 6.15
C LEU A 135 9.65 2.25 6.37
N VAL A 136 8.80 2.08 7.37
CA VAL A 136 7.77 3.07 7.75
C VAL A 136 8.41 4.42 8.04
N LYS A 137 9.51 4.43 8.81
CA LYS A 137 10.28 5.64 9.13
C LYS A 137 10.86 6.33 7.89
N LEU A 138 11.37 5.57 6.92
CA LEU A 138 11.81 6.12 5.63
C LEU A 138 10.63 6.69 4.84
N CYS A 139 9.54 5.95 4.76
CA CYS A 139 8.34 6.36 4.03
C CYS A 139 7.69 7.62 4.62
N ALA A 140 7.74 7.82 5.93
CA ALA A 140 7.24 9.04 6.57
C ALA A 140 7.93 10.31 6.00
N GLN A 141 9.19 10.23 5.57
CA GLN A 141 9.92 11.35 4.95
C GLN A 141 9.44 11.66 3.52
N LEU A 142 8.70 10.76 2.90
CA LEU A 142 8.12 10.96 1.57
C LEU A 142 6.72 11.57 1.60
N LEU A 143 6.11 11.73 2.77
CA LEU A 143 4.80 12.36 2.84
C LEU A 143 4.90 13.85 2.50
N SER A 144 3.88 14.35 1.79
CA SER A 144 3.73 15.77 1.49
C SER A 144 3.41 16.56 2.77
N ASP A 145 3.40 17.88 2.68
CA ASP A 145 3.05 18.76 3.81
C ASP A 145 1.60 18.56 4.27
N GLU A 146 0.71 18.18 3.36
CA GLU A 146 -0.69 17.86 3.61
C GLU A 146 -1.05 16.43 3.18
N PRO A 147 -0.50 15.42 3.88
CA PRO A 147 -0.74 14.03 3.54
C PRO A 147 -2.17 13.62 3.86
N LEU A 148 -2.67 12.63 3.14
CA LEU A 148 -4.04 12.14 3.27
C LEU A 148 -4.12 10.91 4.15
N PHE A 149 -3.33 9.88 3.81
CA PHE A 149 -3.34 8.62 4.55
C PHE A 149 -2.06 7.81 4.39
N PHE A 150 -1.88 6.88 5.32
CA PHE A 150 -0.87 5.82 5.27
C PHE A 150 -1.53 4.49 5.62
N LEU A 151 -1.37 3.49 4.76
CA LEU A 151 -1.93 2.14 4.94
C LEU A 151 -0.81 1.10 4.96
N ILE A 152 -0.80 0.26 5.98
CA ILE A 152 0.05 -0.93 6.06
C ILE A 152 -0.83 -2.16 6.16
N ASN A 153 -0.62 -3.13 5.29
CA ASN A 153 -1.20 -4.47 5.42
C ASN A 153 -0.18 -5.46 5.97
N SER A 154 -0.63 -6.47 6.67
CA SER A 154 0.19 -7.58 7.13
C SER A 154 -0.61 -8.87 7.18
N TYR A 155 -0.02 -9.91 6.59
CA TYR A 155 -0.50 -11.29 6.66
C TYR A 155 0.44 -12.16 7.50
N THR A 156 1.29 -11.53 8.31
CA THR A 156 2.29 -12.21 9.14
C THR A 156 1.70 -12.62 10.48
N THR A 157 1.72 -13.91 10.76
CA THR A 157 1.36 -14.44 12.07
C THR A 157 2.26 -13.84 13.15
N GLY A 158 1.67 -13.30 14.22
CA GLY A 158 2.40 -12.69 15.33
C GLY A 158 2.63 -11.18 15.21
N LEU A 159 2.41 -10.57 14.04
CA LEU A 159 2.40 -9.11 13.92
C LEU A 159 0.97 -8.60 14.19
N GLN A 160 0.72 -8.30 15.46
CA GLN A 160 -0.61 -7.89 15.93
C GLN A 160 -1.04 -6.54 15.34
N PRO A 161 -2.34 -6.30 15.09
CA PRO A 161 -2.83 -5.01 14.59
C PRO A 161 -2.35 -3.82 15.42
N ALA A 162 -2.36 -3.92 16.75
CA ALA A 162 -1.90 -2.85 17.64
C ALA A 162 -0.43 -2.43 17.40
N VAL A 163 0.43 -3.33 16.91
CA VAL A 163 1.82 -3.00 16.56
C VAL A 163 1.85 -2.06 15.35
N LEU A 164 0.96 -2.26 14.38
CA LEU A 164 0.83 -1.38 13.21
C LEU A 164 0.40 0.02 13.65
N THR A 165 -0.61 0.13 14.54
CA THR A 165 -1.01 1.42 15.13
C THR A 165 0.15 2.09 15.86
N TYR A 166 0.91 1.32 16.66
CA TYR A 166 2.05 1.87 17.41
C TYR A 166 3.12 2.47 16.48
N MET A 167 3.50 1.74 15.42
CA MET A 167 4.48 2.21 14.44
C MET A 167 4.00 3.49 13.72
N LEU A 168 2.76 3.49 13.21
CA LEU A 168 2.21 4.64 12.51
C LEU A 168 2.08 5.85 13.43
N SER A 169 1.56 5.66 14.65
CA SER A 169 1.41 6.75 15.64
C SER A 169 2.76 7.35 16.05
N THR A 170 3.82 6.54 16.09
CA THR A 170 5.16 6.99 16.44
C THR A 170 5.77 7.82 15.31
N GLU A 171 5.78 7.26 14.09
CA GLU A 171 6.50 7.86 12.96
C GLU A 171 5.72 9.03 12.31
N LEU A 172 4.39 9.04 12.42
CA LEU A 172 3.55 10.09 11.84
C LEU A 172 3.06 11.12 12.84
N LYS A 173 3.58 11.12 14.07
CA LYS A 173 3.17 12.02 15.16
C LYS A 173 3.20 13.49 14.76
N SER A 174 4.21 13.92 14.01
CA SER A 174 4.38 15.31 13.58
C SER A 174 3.30 15.80 12.63
N PHE A 175 2.66 14.89 11.89
CA PHE A 175 1.57 15.22 10.97
C PHE A 175 0.21 15.36 11.69
N GLY A 176 0.10 14.92 12.95
CA GLY A 176 -1.19 14.80 13.64
C GLY A 176 -2.04 13.70 13.03
N GLY A 177 -3.37 13.88 12.99
CA GLY A 177 -4.27 12.87 12.44
C GLY A 177 -4.61 11.75 13.40
N HIS A 178 -5.19 10.67 12.88
CA HIS A 178 -5.66 9.52 13.66
C HIS A 178 -5.10 8.22 13.11
N CYS A 179 -4.72 7.32 14.02
CA CYS A 179 -4.32 5.95 13.69
C CYS A 179 -5.34 4.96 14.24
N ASP A 180 -5.68 3.97 13.44
CA ASP A 180 -6.36 2.78 13.89
C ASP A 180 -5.75 1.52 13.24
N SER A 181 -6.10 0.36 13.77
CA SER A 181 -5.77 -0.92 13.16
C SER A 181 -6.85 -1.94 13.48
N GLN A 182 -7.08 -2.82 12.53
CA GLN A 182 -8.07 -3.88 12.66
C GLN A 182 -7.65 -5.12 11.86
N GLU A 183 -8.23 -6.24 12.20
CA GLU A 183 -8.17 -7.40 11.33
C GLU A 183 -8.97 -7.14 10.05
N VAL A 184 -8.47 -7.66 8.95
CA VAL A 184 -9.18 -7.72 7.67
C VAL A 184 -9.55 -9.16 7.37
N GLY A 185 -10.73 -9.37 6.81
CA GLY A 185 -11.19 -10.70 6.52
C GLY A 185 -12.39 -10.74 5.58
N LEU A 186 -12.83 -11.96 5.29
CA LEU A 186 -13.94 -12.22 4.38
C LEU A 186 -15.21 -12.50 5.17
N PRO A 187 -16.34 -11.86 4.83
CA PRO A 187 -17.62 -12.19 5.46
C PRO A 187 -18.07 -13.60 5.04
N VAL A 188 -18.49 -14.39 6.01
CA VAL A 188 -18.98 -15.76 5.81
C VAL A 188 -20.50 -15.73 5.80
N SER A 189 -21.11 -15.86 4.63
CA SER A 189 -22.58 -15.75 4.46
C SER A 189 -23.38 -16.81 5.21
N SER A 190 -22.80 -18.00 5.46
CA SER A 190 -23.49 -19.12 6.10
C SER A 190 -23.66 -18.96 7.61
N ASN A 191 -22.85 -18.15 8.29
CA ASN A 191 -22.89 -18.02 9.75
C ASN A 191 -22.79 -16.57 10.25
N GLY A 192 -22.63 -15.59 9.35
CA GLY A 192 -22.51 -14.16 9.70
C GLY A 192 -21.20 -13.76 10.37
N LEU A 193 -20.21 -14.67 10.43
CA LEU A 193 -18.89 -14.39 10.98
C LEU A 193 -17.94 -13.82 9.91
N VAL A 194 -16.75 -13.42 10.30
CA VAL A 194 -15.68 -12.99 9.41
C VAL A 194 -14.54 -13.99 9.50
N LEU A 195 -14.11 -14.53 8.36
CA LEU A 195 -12.88 -15.33 8.26
C LEU A 195 -11.69 -14.38 8.32
N PRO A 196 -10.88 -14.38 9.38
CA PRO A 196 -9.74 -13.49 9.50
C PRO A 196 -8.66 -13.89 8.48
N CYS A 197 -8.16 -12.89 7.73
CA CYS A 197 -7.14 -13.09 6.70
C CYS A 197 -5.82 -12.42 7.05
N GLY A 198 -5.87 -11.23 7.64
CA GLY A 198 -4.70 -10.43 7.98
C GLY A 198 -5.07 -9.21 8.81
N ALA A 199 -4.18 -8.24 8.87
CA ALA A 199 -4.38 -6.99 9.60
C ALA A 199 -4.06 -5.77 8.72
N SER A 200 -4.73 -4.65 8.98
CA SER A 200 -4.42 -3.35 8.39
C SER A 200 -4.23 -2.31 9.49
N GLY A 201 -3.14 -1.56 9.40
CA GLY A 201 -2.93 -0.31 10.14
C GLY A 201 -3.20 0.87 9.23
N ARG A 202 -4.02 1.81 9.67
CA ARG A 202 -4.43 3.00 8.92
C ARG A 202 -4.11 4.26 9.71
N TRP A 203 -3.46 5.20 9.07
CA TRP A 203 -3.36 6.57 9.54
C TRP A 203 -4.08 7.48 8.54
N MET A 204 -4.77 8.49 9.05
CA MET A 204 -5.48 9.49 8.25
C MET A 204 -5.32 10.86 8.90
N LYS A 205 -5.07 11.88 8.06
CA LYS A 205 -5.00 13.28 8.47
C LYS A 205 -6.36 13.84 8.90
#